data_f28ffd0b2d3e9f11224a8ba18a48f978
#
_entry.id   f28ffd0b2d3e9f11224a8ba18a48f978
#
_cell.length_a   1.000
_cell.length_b   1.000
_cell.length_c   1.000
_cell.angle_alpha   90.00
_cell.angle_beta   90.00
_cell.angle_gamma   90.00
#
_symmetry.space_group_name_H-M   'P 1'
#
loop_
_entity.id
_entity.type
_entity.pdbx_description
1 polymer ?
#
loop_
_entity_poly.entity_id
_entity_poly.type
_entity_poly.pdbx_seq_one_letter_code
_entity_poly.pdbx_strand_id
1 'polypeptide(L)'
;MSKLALEAKNLCKNYGGLRVTRDVTLALPIGARHALIGPNGAGKTTLIGLLSGTIAPSSGSIFLLGSDVTGLGPASRVKRGLGRTFQVNSLFRELTVFQNVFLAISEHRAISRHLLTSIGRHRDAIDEVWRVLDMLGLSSDAARHINEIAYGRQRLVEIAIALVLEPKVLLLDEPAAGIPGAEVPILLNAIDKLDDAIAVLMIEHDMQIVKRFARSVTVMAEGEVIENGPPENVMSSERVRTVYLGRSGQQRFGELQHA
;
A
#
# COMPACT_ATOMS: atom_id res chain seq x y z
N MET A 1 -14.90 20.33 5.59
CA MET A 1 -14.67 19.16 4.73
C MET A 1 -13.21 18.76 4.86
N SER A 2 -12.90 17.52 5.25
CA SER A 2 -11.53 17.03 5.30
C SER A 2 -10.91 17.04 3.89
N LYS A 3 -9.66 17.52 3.77
CA LYS A 3 -8.95 17.47 2.48
C LYS A 3 -8.70 16.00 2.11
N LEU A 4 -9.04 15.60 0.89
CA LEU A 4 -8.78 14.27 0.38
C LEU A 4 -7.33 14.15 -0.11
N ALA A 5 -6.65 13.07 0.28
CA ALA A 5 -5.33 12.71 -0.21
C ALA A 5 -5.43 11.94 -1.53
N LEU A 6 -6.41 11.02 -1.64
CA LEU A 6 -6.69 10.25 -2.85
C LEU A 6 -8.20 10.13 -3.02
N GLU A 7 -8.67 10.31 -4.24
CA GLU A 7 -10.08 10.15 -4.59
C GLU A 7 -10.22 9.41 -5.92
N ALA A 8 -11.06 8.40 -5.93
CA ALA A 8 -11.50 7.70 -7.12
C ALA A 8 -12.99 7.96 -7.31
N LYS A 9 -13.40 8.36 -8.52
CA LYS A 9 -14.80 8.64 -8.86
C LYS A 9 -15.26 7.74 -9.99
N ASN A 10 -16.23 6.91 -9.71
CA ASN A 10 -16.93 6.07 -10.69
C ASN A 10 -15.98 5.26 -11.59
N LEU A 11 -14.93 4.68 -10.96
CA LEU A 11 -13.91 3.94 -11.70
C LEU A 11 -14.44 2.63 -12.26
N CYS A 12 -14.36 2.51 -13.59
CA CYS A 12 -14.65 1.27 -14.29
C CYS A 12 -13.42 0.74 -15.01
N LYS A 13 -13.25 -0.57 -15.00
CA LYS A 13 -12.27 -1.28 -15.84
C LYS A 13 -12.90 -2.48 -16.51
N ASN A 14 -12.83 -2.49 -17.83
CA ASN A 14 -13.30 -3.57 -18.68
C ASN A 14 -12.10 -4.18 -19.42
N TYR A 15 -12.08 -5.49 -19.55
CA TYR A 15 -11.20 -6.26 -20.42
C TYR A 15 -12.08 -7.00 -21.43
N GLY A 16 -12.26 -6.43 -22.62
CA GLY A 16 -13.27 -6.93 -23.56
C GLY A 16 -14.67 -6.90 -22.93
N GLY A 17 -15.33 -8.03 -22.88
CA GLY A 17 -16.66 -8.18 -22.26
C GLY A 17 -16.66 -8.31 -20.73
N LEU A 18 -15.49 -8.50 -20.10
CA LEU A 18 -15.39 -8.70 -18.65
C LEU A 18 -15.27 -7.36 -17.93
N ARG A 19 -16.26 -7.03 -17.10
CA ARG A 19 -16.22 -5.87 -16.22
C ARG A 19 -15.59 -6.24 -14.87
N VAL A 20 -14.35 -5.78 -14.62
CA VAL A 20 -13.57 -6.13 -13.43
C VAL A 20 -13.77 -5.12 -12.31
N THR A 21 -13.92 -3.82 -12.62
CA THR A 21 -14.40 -2.82 -11.66
C THR A 21 -15.60 -2.10 -12.24
N ARG A 22 -16.60 -1.83 -11.40
CA ARG A 22 -17.90 -1.27 -11.78
C ARG A 22 -18.22 -0.11 -10.86
N ASP A 23 -18.10 1.10 -11.38
CA ASP A 23 -18.50 2.34 -10.71
C ASP A 23 -17.89 2.52 -9.29
N VAL A 24 -16.62 2.11 -9.14
CA VAL A 24 -15.94 2.15 -7.84
C VAL A 24 -15.62 3.59 -7.46
N THR A 25 -16.18 4.03 -6.34
CA THR A 25 -15.87 5.31 -5.72
C THR A 25 -15.20 5.09 -4.37
N LEU A 26 -14.04 5.74 -4.16
CA LEU A 26 -13.24 5.66 -2.95
C LEU A 26 -12.67 7.02 -2.60
N ALA A 27 -12.77 7.43 -1.34
CA ALA A 27 -12.23 8.68 -0.86
C ALA A 27 -11.33 8.43 0.37
N LEU A 28 -10.06 8.81 0.28
CA LEU A 28 -9.10 8.73 1.37
C LEU A 28 -8.76 10.13 1.87
N PRO A 29 -9.19 10.52 3.07
CA PRO A 29 -8.74 11.74 3.71
C PRO A 29 -7.23 11.73 3.97
N ILE A 30 -6.62 12.90 4.12
CA ILE A 30 -5.26 13.02 4.64
C ILE A 30 -5.18 12.28 5.97
N GLY A 31 -4.13 11.48 6.16
CA GLY A 31 -3.93 10.67 7.36
C GLY A 31 -4.81 9.44 7.49
N ALA A 32 -5.56 9.07 6.44
CA ALA A 32 -6.40 7.87 6.47
C ALA A 32 -5.57 6.62 6.80
N ARG A 33 -6.15 5.75 7.63
CA ARG A 33 -5.75 4.36 7.83
C ARG A 33 -6.89 3.50 7.31
N HIS A 34 -6.87 3.18 6.03
CA HIS A 34 -7.99 2.59 5.31
C HIS A 34 -7.65 1.19 4.81
N ALA A 35 -8.49 0.21 5.09
CA ALA A 35 -8.35 -1.13 4.55
C ALA A 35 -9.30 -1.36 3.36
N LEU A 36 -8.80 -2.03 2.34
CA LEU A 36 -9.59 -2.53 1.21
C LEU A 36 -9.62 -4.05 1.29
N ILE A 37 -10.79 -4.60 1.55
CA ILE A 37 -10.98 -6.04 1.71
C ILE A 37 -11.97 -6.59 0.69
N GLY A 38 -12.05 -7.91 0.58
CA GLY A 38 -12.98 -8.60 -0.31
C GLY A 38 -12.44 -9.96 -0.74
N PRO A 39 -13.29 -10.85 -1.26
CA PRO A 39 -12.87 -12.17 -1.73
C PRO A 39 -11.89 -12.07 -2.91
N ASN A 40 -11.28 -13.22 -3.24
CA ASN A 40 -10.45 -13.33 -4.44
C ASN A 40 -11.30 -13.07 -5.68
N GLY A 41 -10.77 -12.30 -6.63
CA GLY A 41 -11.51 -11.91 -7.83
C GLY A 41 -12.47 -10.72 -7.64
N ALA A 42 -12.53 -10.10 -6.45
CA ALA A 42 -13.36 -8.92 -6.20
C ALA A 42 -12.94 -7.65 -6.95
N GLY A 43 -11.75 -7.64 -7.59
CA GLY A 43 -11.25 -6.47 -8.33
C GLY A 43 -10.25 -5.61 -7.55
N LYS A 44 -9.83 -5.99 -6.33
CA LYS A 44 -8.92 -5.22 -5.46
C LYS A 44 -7.58 -4.88 -6.15
N THR A 45 -6.90 -5.89 -6.69
CA THR A 45 -5.62 -5.70 -7.39
C THR A 45 -5.78 -4.81 -8.63
N THR A 46 -6.91 -4.93 -9.35
CA THR A 46 -7.23 -4.04 -10.46
C THR A 46 -7.43 -2.61 -9.98
N LEU A 47 -8.15 -2.40 -8.88
CA LEU A 47 -8.34 -1.08 -8.30
C LEU A 47 -7.00 -0.45 -7.89
N ILE A 48 -6.12 -1.19 -7.22
CA ILE A 48 -4.75 -0.69 -6.91
C ILE A 48 -3.98 -0.36 -8.18
N GLY A 49 -4.09 -1.18 -9.23
CA GLY A 49 -3.48 -0.90 -10.52
C GLY A 49 -4.00 0.39 -11.16
N LEU A 50 -5.29 0.65 -11.06
CA LEU A 50 -5.92 1.91 -11.50
C LEU A 50 -5.40 3.09 -10.68
N LEU A 51 -5.42 2.98 -9.34
CA LEU A 51 -4.95 4.04 -8.43
C LEU A 51 -3.47 4.34 -8.60
N SER A 52 -2.63 3.34 -8.84
CA SER A 52 -1.19 3.50 -9.06
C SER A 52 -0.81 3.93 -10.49
N GLY A 53 -1.75 3.85 -11.45
CA GLY A 53 -1.51 4.19 -12.86
C GLY A 53 -0.82 3.09 -13.66
N THR A 54 -0.68 1.87 -13.12
CA THR A 54 -0.20 0.70 -13.89
C THR A 54 -1.28 0.15 -14.83
N ILE A 55 -2.54 0.46 -14.55
CA ILE A 55 -3.70 0.13 -15.38
C ILE A 55 -4.44 1.43 -15.67
N ALA A 56 -4.76 1.68 -16.95
CA ALA A 56 -5.61 2.79 -17.32
C ALA A 56 -7.10 2.42 -17.10
N PRO A 57 -7.93 3.33 -16.53
CA PRO A 57 -9.36 3.09 -16.37
C PRO A 57 -10.06 3.08 -17.74
N SER A 58 -11.18 2.36 -17.83
CA SER A 58 -12.08 2.45 -18.99
C SER A 58 -12.98 3.68 -18.90
N SER A 59 -13.34 4.10 -17.67
CA SER A 59 -14.05 5.34 -17.37
C SER A 59 -13.87 5.71 -15.91
N GLY A 60 -14.28 6.93 -15.52
CA GLY A 60 -14.11 7.49 -14.19
C GLY A 60 -12.83 8.32 -14.08
N SER A 61 -12.58 8.87 -12.90
CA SER A 61 -11.48 9.80 -12.66
C SER A 61 -10.77 9.51 -11.33
N ILE A 62 -9.48 9.85 -11.27
CA ILE A 62 -8.63 9.68 -10.09
C ILE A 62 -7.97 11.01 -9.76
N PHE A 63 -8.10 11.44 -8.51
CA PHE A 63 -7.49 12.68 -8.02
C PHE A 63 -6.51 12.36 -6.89
N LEU A 64 -5.31 12.93 -6.97
CA LEU A 64 -4.29 12.89 -5.94
C LEU A 64 -4.04 14.30 -5.42
N LEU A 65 -4.28 14.53 -4.13
CA LEU A 65 -4.19 15.85 -3.49
C LEU A 65 -4.99 16.93 -4.25
N GLY A 66 -6.16 16.55 -4.77
CA GLY A 66 -7.05 17.42 -5.54
C GLY A 66 -6.68 17.61 -7.01
N SER A 67 -5.54 17.09 -7.46
CA SER A 67 -5.11 17.15 -8.87
C SER A 67 -5.55 15.91 -9.64
N ASP A 68 -6.12 16.07 -10.82
CA ASP A 68 -6.45 14.94 -11.70
C ASP A 68 -5.17 14.23 -12.17
N VAL A 69 -5.11 12.92 -11.90
CA VAL A 69 -3.99 12.04 -12.27
C VAL A 69 -4.46 10.87 -13.14
N THR A 70 -5.69 10.91 -13.65
CA THR A 70 -6.35 9.79 -14.36
C THR A 70 -5.51 9.28 -15.53
N GLY A 71 -5.02 10.18 -16.38
CA GLY A 71 -4.18 9.84 -17.54
C GLY A 71 -2.69 9.67 -17.25
N LEU A 72 -2.25 9.82 -15.99
CA LEU A 72 -0.84 9.77 -15.65
C LEU A 72 -0.38 8.36 -15.33
N GLY A 73 0.78 7.98 -15.87
CA GLY A 73 1.46 6.73 -15.54
C GLY A 73 2.11 6.73 -14.15
N PRO A 74 2.59 5.55 -13.68
CA PRO A 74 3.10 5.34 -12.32
C PRO A 74 4.18 6.34 -11.90
N ALA A 75 5.23 6.52 -12.71
CA ALA A 75 6.33 7.43 -12.38
C ALA A 75 5.87 8.88 -12.14
N SER A 76 4.86 9.35 -12.90
CA SER A 76 4.30 10.68 -12.73
C SER A 76 3.47 10.81 -11.46
N ARG A 77 2.78 9.72 -11.04
CA ARG A 77 2.04 9.69 -9.78
C ARG A 77 2.97 9.62 -8.57
N VAL A 78 4.07 8.86 -8.66
CA VAL A 78 5.12 8.83 -7.63
C VAL A 78 5.67 10.22 -7.38
N LYS A 79 6.03 10.97 -8.43
CA LYS A 79 6.50 12.36 -8.32
C LYS A 79 5.48 13.32 -7.70
N ARG A 80 4.20 12.94 -7.65
CA ARG A 80 3.11 13.69 -7.00
C ARG A 80 2.78 13.19 -5.60
N GLY A 81 3.58 12.26 -5.06
CA GLY A 81 3.45 11.77 -3.69
C GLY A 81 2.62 10.49 -3.54
N LEU A 82 2.48 9.66 -4.57
CA LEU A 82 1.88 8.33 -4.46
C LEU A 82 2.97 7.27 -4.31
N GLY A 83 3.15 6.71 -3.11
CA GLY A 83 3.97 5.53 -2.88
C GLY A 83 3.17 4.25 -3.06
N ARG A 84 3.81 3.19 -3.52
CA ARG A 84 3.23 1.84 -3.58
C ARG A 84 4.30 0.81 -3.27
N THR A 85 3.95 -0.17 -2.42
CA THR A 85 4.70 -1.43 -2.34
C THR A 85 4.21 -2.40 -3.42
N PHE A 86 5.08 -3.27 -3.89
CA PHE A 86 4.75 -4.27 -4.90
C PHE A 86 4.58 -5.64 -4.25
N GLN A 87 3.65 -6.44 -4.76
CA GLN A 87 3.37 -7.79 -4.28
C GLN A 87 4.50 -8.79 -4.60
N VAL A 88 5.29 -8.49 -5.64
CA VAL A 88 6.47 -9.29 -6.04
C VAL A 88 7.70 -8.62 -5.46
N ASN A 89 8.53 -9.38 -4.77
CA ASN A 89 9.78 -8.92 -4.19
C ASN A 89 10.69 -8.32 -5.29
N SER A 90 10.73 -6.99 -5.38
CA SER A 90 11.47 -6.24 -6.41
C SER A 90 12.84 -5.76 -5.92
N LEU A 91 13.30 -6.27 -4.76
CA LEU A 91 14.57 -5.88 -4.18
C LEU A 91 15.76 -6.45 -4.98
N PHE A 92 16.79 -5.63 -5.13
CA PHE A 92 18.07 -6.08 -5.69
C PHE A 92 18.82 -6.90 -4.63
N ARG A 93 18.83 -8.21 -4.79
CA ARG A 93 19.32 -9.15 -3.80
C ARG A 93 20.83 -9.03 -3.52
N GLU A 94 21.58 -8.61 -4.52
CA GLU A 94 23.05 -8.39 -4.45
C GLU A 94 23.41 -7.03 -3.84
N LEU A 95 22.44 -6.16 -3.61
CA LEU A 95 22.66 -4.89 -2.95
C LEU A 95 22.32 -5.01 -1.47
N THR A 96 22.96 -4.16 -0.66
CA THR A 96 22.62 -4.05 0.76
C THR A 96 21.25 -3.37 0.95
N VAL A 97 20.71 -3.47 2.15
CA VAL A 97 19.48 -2.77 2.54
C VAL A 97 19.62 -1.27 2.26
N PHE A 98 20.72 -0.65 2.72
CA PHE A 98 21.00 0.75 2.47
C PHE A 98 21.05 1.08 0.97
N GLN A 99 21.74 0.28 0.18
CA GLN A 99 21.89 0.50 -1.26
C GLN A 99 20.56 0.43 -2.00
N ASN A 100 19.68 -0.51 -1.63
CA ASN A 100 18.35 -0.61 -2.21
C ASN A 100 17.53 0.67 -1.98
N VAL A 101 17.51 1.17 -0.74
CA VAL A 101 16.75 2.39 -0.38
C VAL A 101 17.40 3.64 -0.99
N PHE A 102 18.74 3.71 -0.99
CA PHE A 102 19.48 4.83 -1.58
C PHE A 102 19.29 4.91 -3.10
N LEU A 103 19.21 3.78 -3.79
CA LEU A 103 18.93 3.75 -5.23
C LEU A 103 17.59 4.41 -5.56
N ALA A 104 16.55 4.16 -4.76
CA ALA A 104 15.23 4.73 -4.97
C ALA A 104 15.23 6.27 -4.82
N ILE A 105 15.85 6.81 -3.76
CA ILE A 105 15.92 8.26 -3.57
C ILE A 105 16.83 8.91 -4.63
N SER A 106 17.88 8.21 -5.05
CA SER A 106 18.82 8.70 -6.08
C SER A 106 18.12 8.89 -7.44
N GLU A 107 17.26 7.97 -7.83
CA GLU A 107 16.45 8.10 -9.05
C GLU A 107 15.40 9.21 -8.88
N HIS A 108 14.72 9.25 -7.74
CA HIS A 108 13.68 10.25 -7.46
C HIS A 108 14.22 11.69 -7.51
N ARG A 109 15.38 11.93 -6.91
CA ARG A 109 16.05 13.25 -6.88
C ARG A 109 16.95 13.49 -8.10
N ALA A 110 16.94 12.57 -9.09
CA ALA A 110 17.79 12.63 -10.30
C ALA A 110 19.30 12.74 -10.00
N ILE A 111 19.75 12.23 -8.85
CA ILE A 111 21.16 12.18 -8.44
C ILE A 111 21.96 11.34 -9.43
N SER A 112 21.39 10.24 -9.91
CA SER A 112 21.97 9.32 -10.88
C SER A 112 22.40 9.97 -12.21
N ARG A 113 21.84 11.14 -12.53
CA ARG A 113 22.19 11.90 -13.76
C ARG A 113 23.52 12.64 -13.65
N HIS A 114 24.07 12.78 -12.46
CA HIS A 114 25.33 13.46 -12.19
C HIS A 114 26.46 12.46 -11.93
N LEU A 115 26.85 11.68 -12.96
CA LEU A 115 27.83 10.61 -12.91
C LEU A 115 29.23 11.02 -12.35
N LEU A 116 29.51 12.32 -12.27
CA LEU A 116 30.81 12.85 -11.81
C LEU A 116 30.77 13.37 -10.35
N THR A 117 29.63 13.28 -9.66
CA THR A 117 29.55 13.73 -8.27
C THR A 117 29.68 12.58 -7.29
N SER A 118 30.60 12.70 -6.33
CA SER A 118 30.74 11.74 -5.25
C SER A 118 29.44 11.62 -4.44
N ILE A 119 29.06 10.40 -4.08
CA ILE A 119 27.89 10.08 -3.22
C ILE A 119 27.92 10.94 -1.94
N GLY A 120 29.10 11.22 -1.38
CA GLY A 120 29.25 12.06 -0.18
C GLY A 120 28.79 13.52 -0.32
N ARG A 121 28.50 14.02 -1.52
CA ARG A 121 27.89 15.35 -1.74
C ARG A 121 26.38 15.37 -1.55
N HIS A 122 25.74 14.19 -1.48
CA HIS A 122 24.29 14.05 -1.34
C HIS A 122 23.91 13.66 0.11
N ARG A 123 24.46 14.41 1.09
CA ARG A 123 24.26 14.14 2.53
C ARG A 123 22.78 14.08 2.88
N ASP A 124 21.98 15.01 2.36
CA ASP A 124 20.54 15.05 2.63
C ASP A 124 19.81 13.76 2.19
N ALA A 125 20.24 13.13 1.08
CA ALA A 125 19.67 11.87 0.64
C ALA A 125 20.13 10.71 1.53
N ILE A 126 21.39 10.73 1.97
CA ILE A 126 21.95 9.73 2.90
C ILE A 126 21.22 9.81 4.25
N ASP A 127 21.08 11.02 4.78
CA ASP A 127 20.41 11.28 6.07
C ASP A 127 18.94 10.83 6.01
N GLU A 128 18.25 11.08 4.89
CA GLU A 128 16.89 10.63 4.70
C GLU A 128 16.78 9.09 4.66
N VAL A 129 17.71 8.40 3.99
CA VAL A 129 17.77 6.93 4.02
C VAL A 129 17.94 6.43 5.45
N TRP A 130 18.87 6.99 6.21
CA TRP A 130 19.09 6.60 7.60
C TRP A 130 17.87 6.86 8.47
N ARG A 131 17.22 8.01 8.30
CA ARG A 131 15.98 8.36 9.01
C ARG A 131 14.88 7.30 8.77
N VAL A 132 14.69 6.88 7.52
CA VAL A 132 13.68 5.87 7.17
C VAL A 132 14.08 4.49 7.70
N LEU A 133 15.34 4.09 7.58
CA LEU A 133 15.82 2.81 8.11
C LEU A 133 15.67 2.73 9.63
N ASP A 134 16.00 3.81 10.34
CA ASP A 134 15.86 3.87 11.81
C ASP A 134 14.39 3.77 12.24
N MET A 135 13.51 4.53 11.60
CA MET A 135 12.07 4.50 11.84
C MET A 135 11.48 3.08 11.71
N LEU A 136 11.95 2.31 10.72
CA LEU A 136 11.50 0.94 10.47
C LEU A 136 12.32 -0.12 11.24
N GLY A 137 13.29 0.29 12.06
CA GLY A 137 14.15 -0.61 12.82
C GLY A 137 15.09 -1.45 11.95
N LEU A 138 15.49 -0.91 10.78
CA LEU A 138 16.38 -1.57 9.81
C LEU A 138 17.85 -1.11 9.90
N SER A 139 18.19 -0.19 10.81
CA SER A 139 19.54 0.39 10.91
C SER A 139 20.62 -0.68 11.10
N SER A 140 20.34 -1.72 11.89
CA SER A 140 21.29 -2.83 12.12
C SER A 140 21.50 -3.72 10.90
N ASP A 141 20.57 -3.72 9.94
CA ASP A 141 20.66 -4.50 8.70
C ASP A 141 21.17 -3.67 7.52
N ALA A 142 21.42 -2.37 7.69
CA ALA A 142 21.74 -1.45 6.60
C ALA A 142 22.89 -1.92 5.70
N ALA A 143 23.91 -2.55 6.28
CA ALA A 143 25.09 -3.08 5.57
C ALA A 143 24.92 -4.54 5.09
N ARG A 144 23.83 -5.22 5.46
CA ARG A 144 23.57 -6.61 5.05
C ARG A 144 22.94 -6.66 3.67
N HIS A 145 23.26 -7.70 2.90
CA HIS A 145 22.59 -7.95 1.62
C HIS A 145 21.15 -8.44 1.85
N ILE A 146 20.27 -8.20 0.87
CA ILE A 146 18.86 -8.57 0.97
C ILE A 146 18.65 -10.08 1.20
N ASN A 147 19.49 -10.92 0.59
CA ASN A 147 19.42 -12.38 0.76
C ASN A 147 19.86 -12.87 2.16
N GLU A 148 20.46 -12.01 2.97
CA GLU A 148 20.95 -12.33 4.33
C GLU A 148 19.94 -11.96 5.43
N ILE A 149 18.84 -11.29 5.10
CA ILE A 149 17.84 -10.87 6.06
C ILE A 149 16.53 -11.66 5.91
N ALA A 150 15.83 -11.85 7.03
CA ALA A 150 14.55 -12.56 7.07
C ALA A 150 13.50 -11.91 6.15
N TYR A 151 12.57 -12.71 5.64
CA TYR A 151 11.55 -12.26 4.69
C TYR A 151 10.71 -11.08 5.21
N GLY A 152 10.29 -11.10 6.48
CA GLY A 152 9.58 -9.99 7.10
C GLY A 152 10.37 -8.68 7.08
N ARG A 153 11.70 -8.77 7.25
CA ARG A 153 12.58 -7.59 7.15
C ARG A 153 12.73 -7.10 5.71
N GLN A 154 12.73 -8.01 4.73
CA GLN A 154 12.70 -7.61 3.31
C GLN A 154 11.43 -6.82 2.98
N ARG A 155 10.27 -7.20 3.56
CA ARG A 155 9.02 -6.42 3.42
C ARG A 155 9.13 -5.02 4.02
N LEU A 156 9.83 -4.86 5.15
CA LEU A 156 10.11 -3.52 5.69
C LEU A 156 11.03 -2.70 4.76
N VAL A 157 11.98 -3.33 4.05
CA VAL A 157 12.80 -2.64 3.04
C VAL A 157 11.97 -2.15 1.86
N GLU A 158 10.98 -2.92 1.40
CA GLU A 158 10.04 -2.47 0.36
C GLU A 158 9.24 -1.23 0.81
N ILE A 159 8.81 -1.22 2.08
CA ILE A 159 8.15 -0.04 2.67
C ILE A 159 9.15 1.13 2.78
N ALA A 160 10.40 0.87 3.18
CA ALA A 160 11.45 1.89 3.22
C ALA A 160 11.66 2.56 1.84
N ILE A 161 11.70 1.76 0.78
CA ILE A 161 11.81 2.26 -0.61
C ILE A 161 10.62 3.16 -0.97
N ALA A 162 9.42 2.81 -0.55
CA ALA A 162 8.25 3.65 -0.82
C ALA A 162 8.26 4.94 0.02
N LEU A 163 8.75 4.88 1.27
CA LEU A 163 8.75 6.01 2.21
C LEU A 163 9.85 7.02 1.93
N VAL A 164 11.03 6.59 1.48
CA VAL A 164 12.14 7.49 1.16
C VAL A 164 11.81 8.44 0.01
N LEU A 165 10.74 8.16 -0.73
CA LEU A 165 10.17 9.04 -1.77
C LEU A 165 9.20 10.09 -1.21
N GLU A 166 9.08 10.21 0.10
CA GLU A 166 8.24 11.18 0.82
C GLU A 166 6.76 11.17 0.37
N PRO A 167 6.10 10.00 0.35
CA PRO A 167 4.74 9.89 -0.16
C PRO A 167 3.74 10.64 0.72
N LYS A 168 2.66 11.13 0.10
CA LYS A 168 1.47 11.66 0.78
C LYS A 168 0.36 10.60 0.85
N VAL A 169 0.42 9.64 -0.05
CA VAL A 169 -0.45 8.45 -0.07
C VAL A 169 0.42 7.22 -0.25
N LEU A 170 0.22 6.20 0.58
CA LEU A 170 0.92 4.91 0.52
C LEU A 170 -0.08 3.79 0.25
N LEU A 171 0.13 3.05 -0.85
CA LEU A 171 -0.64 1.87 -1.20
C LEU A 171 0.15 0.62 -0.80
N LEU A 172 -0.40 -0.16 0.13
CA LEU A 172 0.17 -1.42 0.62
C LEU A 172 -0.67 -2.59 0.08
N ASP A 173 -0.07 -3.45 -0.70
CA ASP A 173 -0.74 -4.60 -1.33
C ASP A 173 -0.31 -5.88 -0.63
N GLU A 174 -1.15 -6.40 0.28
CA GLU A 174 -0.93 -7.57 1.12
C GLU A 174 0.45 -7.54 1.82
N PRO A 175 0.76 -6.49 2.60
CA PRO A 175 2.11 -6.32 3.15
C PRO A 175 2.50 -7.42 4.14
N ALA A 176 1.54 -8.10 4.76
CA ALA A 176 1.78 -9.21 5.67
C ALA A 176 1.85 -10.59 4.99
N ALA A 177 1.62 -10.68 3.68
CA ALA A 177 1.62 -11.96 2.99
C ALA A 177 2.99 -12.66 3.07
N GLY A 178 2.99 -13.91 3.54
CA GLY A 178 4.20 -14.73 3.70
C GLY A 178 5.09 -14.35 4.89
N ILE A 179 4.68 -13.39 5.73
CA ILE A 179 5.37 -13.07 6.98
C ILE A 179 4.90 -14.06 8.07
N PRO A 180 5.83 -14.67 8.84
CA PRO A 180 5.44 -15.45 10.00
C PRO A 180 4.61 -14.64 11.00
N GLY A 181 3.55 -15.23 11.56
CA GLY A 181 2.61 -14.52 12.44
C GLY A 181 3.28 -13.77 13.60
N ALA A 182 4.38 -14.31 14.14
CA ALA A 182 5.17 -13.66 15.21
C ALA A 182 5.86 -12.35 14.74
N GLU A 183 6.09 -12.15 13.43
CA GLU A 183 6.75 -10.96 12.87
C GLU A 183 5.74 -9.91 12.38
N VAL A 184 4.47 -10.27 12.18
CA VAL A 184 3.42 -9.33 11.74
C VAL A 184 3.30 -8.10 12.64
N PRO A 185 3.40 -8.21 13.99
CA PRO A 185 3.40 -7.04 14.87
C PRO A 185 4.55 -6.06 14.57
N ILE A 186 5.71 -6.53 14.13
CA ILE A 186 6.85 -5.67 13.77
C ILE A 186 6.47 -4.78 12.58
N LEU A 187 5.87 -5.37 11.55
CA LEU A 187 5.36 -4.65 10.38
C LEU A 187 4.30 -3.62 10.78
N LEU A 188 3.29 -4.02 11.56
CA LEU A 188 2.21 -3.11 11.96
C LEU A 188 2.73 -1.95 12.82
N ASN A 189 3.62 -2.23 13.77
CA ASN A 189 4.25 -1.19 14.58
C ASN A 189 5.10 -0.22 13.74
N ALA A 190 5.73 -0.69 12.67
CA ALA A 190 6.45 0.16 11.72
C ALA A 190 5.48 1.08 10.95
N ILE A 191 4.32 0.54 10.53
CA ILE A 191 3.27 1.33 9.87
C ILE A 191 2.63 2.35 10.82
N ASP A 192 2.47 2.01 12.09
CA ASP A 192 1.96 2.93 13.13
C ASP A 192 2.87 4.16 13.36
N LYS A 193 4.18 4.01 13.12
CA LYS A 193 5.16 5.11 13.24
C LYS A 193 5.16 6.07 12.05
N LEU A 194 4.40 5.77 10.99
CA LEU A 194 4.31 6.67 9.84
C LEU A 194 3.67 7.99 10.24
N ASP A 195 4.15 9.07 9.62
CA ASP A 195 3.57 10.41 9.80
C ASP A 195 2.05 10.35 9.63
N ASP A 196 1.35 10.96 10.59
CA ASP A 196 -0.11 11.03 10.61
C ASP A 196 -0.71 11.73 9.39
N ALA A 197 0.08 12.53 8.67
CA ALA A 197 -0.36 13.16 7.43
C ALA A 197 -0.35 12.20 6.21
N ILE A 198 0.35 11.07 6.27
CA ILE A 198 0.37 10.09 5.19
C ILE A 198 -0.93 9.28 5.22
N ALA A 199 -1.71 9.33 4.13
CA ALA A 199 -2.84 8.45 3.96
C ALA A 199 -2.36 7.06 3.53
N VAL A 200 -2.79 6.01 4.23
CA VAL A 200 -2.44 4.62 3.92
C VAL A 200 -3.67 3.85 3.48
N LEU A 201 -3.63 3.27 2.29
CA LEU A 201 -4.58 2.27 1.81
C LEU A 201 -3.90 0.91 1.80
N MET A 202 -4.42 -0.02 2.61
CA MET A 202 -3.89 -1.37 2.74
C MET A 202 -4.90 -2.37 2.18
N ILE A 203 -4.48 -3.21 1.23
CA ILE A 203 -5.23 -4.42 0.90
C ILE A 203 -4.81 -5.51 1.87
N GLU A 204 -5.77 -6.15 2.49
CA GLU A 204 -5.54 -7.30 3.35
C GLU A 204 -6.74 -8.25 3.33
N HIS A 205 -6.47 -9.50 3.67
CA HIS A 205 -7.49 -10.53 3.81
C HIS A 205 -7.55 -11.12 5.23
N ASP A 206 -6.57 -10.82 6.07
CA ASP A 206 -6.56 -11.16 7.49
C ASP A 206 -7.32 -10.09 8.29
N MET A 207 -8.45 -10.50 8.88
CA MET A 207 -9.32 -9.61 9.64
C MET A 207 -8.68 -9.11 10.94
N GLN A 208 -7.71 -9.83 11.52
CA GLN A 208 -7.00 -9.37 12.72
C GLN A 208 -6.09 -8.20 12.36
N ILE A 209 -5.38 -8.29 11.23
CA ILE A 209 -4.58 -7.20 10.70
C ILE A 209 -5.44 -5.98 10.37
N VAL A 210 -6.57 -6.21 9.69
CA VAL A 210 -7.53 -5.15 9.35
C VAL A 210 -8.04 -4.43 10.60
N LYS A 211 -8.47 -5.15 11.62
CA LYS A 211 -8.93 -4.58 12.91
C LYS A 211 -7.84 -3.76 13.61
N ARG A 212 -6.60 -4.26 13.59
CA ARG A 212 -5.46 -3.60 14.26
C ARG A 212 -5.04 -2.31 13.55
N PHE A 213 -5.09 -2.31 12.22
CA PHE A 213 -4.60 -1.21 11.39
C PHE A 213 -5.67 -0.17 11.06
N ALA A 214 -6.87 -0.60 10.62
CA ALA A 214 -7.80 0.26 9.91
C ALA A 214 -8.69 1.10 10.84
N ARG A 215 -8.86 2.38 10.52
CA ARG A 215 -9.91 3.26 11.06
C ARG A 215 -11.17 3.24 10.18
N SER A 216 -11.03 2.84 8.93
CA SER A 216 -12.14 2.65 7.98
C SER A 216 -11.83 1.50 7.03
N VAL A 217 -12.87 0.85 6.54
CA VAL A 217 -12.79 -0.33 5.67
C VAL A 217 -13.74 -0.16 4.50
N THR A 218 -13.25 -0.47 3.29
CA THR A 218 -14.09 -0.65 2.11
C THR A 218 -14.09 -2.13 1.73
N VAL A 219 -15.25 -2.69 1.51
CA VAL A 219 -15.43 -4.07 1.03
C VAL A 219 -15.79 -4.06 -0.44
N MET A 220 -15.02 -4.78 -1.23
CA MET A 220 -15.32 -5.02 -2.64
C MET A 220 -15.80 -6.46 -2.86
N ALA A 221 -16.81 -6.61 -3.72
CA ALA A 221 -17.23 -7.89 -4.27
C ALA A 221 -17.69 -7.71 -5.72
N GLU A 222 -17.33 -8.64 -6.59
CA GLU A 222 -17.75 -8.67 -8.00
C GLU A 222 -17.48 -7.35 -8.76
N GLY A 223 -16.43 -6.64 -8.37
CA GLY A 223 -16.02 -5.37 -8.99
C GLY A 223 -16.71 -4.12 -8.43
N GLU A 224 -17.55 -4.25 -7.42
CA GLU A 224 -18.28 -3.14 -6.81
C GLU A 224 -17.92 -2.94 -5.34
N VAL A 225 -18.12 -1.73 -4.82
CA VAL A 225 -18.08 -1.47 -3.38
C VAL A 225 -19.42 -1.89 -2.81
N ILE A 226 -19.39 -2.86 -1.89
CA ILE A 226 -20.62 -3.36 -1.26
C ILE A 226 -20.86 -2.79 0.13
N GLU A 227 -19.78 -2.34 0.82
CA GLU A 227 -19.86 -1.75 2.15
C GLU A 227 -18.67 -0.81 2.37
N ASN A 228 -18.88 0.25 3.18
CA ASN A 228 -17.82 1.16 3.59
C ASN A 228 -18.16 1.73 4.97
N GLY A 229 -17.19 1.74 5.88
CA GLY A 229 -17.40 2.28 7.22
C GLY A 229 -16.30 1.87 8.22
N PRO A 230 -16.54 2.13 9.51
CA PRO A 230 -15.67 1.63 10.58
C PRO A 230 -15.58 0.10 10.57
N PRO A 231 -14.44 -0.48 10.95
CA PRO A 231 -14.23 -1.94 10.93
C PRO A 231 -15.34 -2.73 11.64
N GLU A 232 -15.80 -2.25 12.80
CA GLU A 232 -16.83 -2.90 13.61
C GLU A 232 -18.16 -3.00 12.87
N ASN A 233 -18.57 -1.93 12.20
CA ASN A 233 -19.83 -1.89 11.43
C ASN A 233 -19.75 -2.80 10.20
N VAL A 234 -18.64 -2.72 9.48
CA VAL A 234 -18.41 -3.54 8.27
C VAL A 234 -18.38 -5.04 8.61
N MET A 235 -17.70 -5.42 9.70
CA MET A 235 -17.61 -6.82 10.12
C MET A 235 -18.92 -7.38 10.67
N SER A 236 -19.83 -6.54 11.18
CA SER A 236 -21.16 -6.95 11.62
C SER A 236 -22.19 -7.02 10.49
N SER A 237 -21.90 -6.43 9.33
CA SER A 237 -22.80 -6.38 8.18
C SER A 237 -23.13 -7.78 7.66
N GLU A 238 -24.42 -8.11 7.56
CA GLU A 238 -24.91 -9.38 7.02
C GLU A 238 -24.49 -9.55 5.55
N ARG A 239 -24.51 -8.45 4.78
CA ARG A 239 -24.09 -8.43 3.37
C ARG A 239 -22.61 -8.85 3.22
N VAL A 240 -21.74 -8.34 4.09
CA VAL A 240 -20.31 -8.70 4.11
C VAL A 240 -20.14 -10.17 4.49
N ARG A 241 -20.83 -10.62 5.55
CA ARG A 241 -20.79 -12.01 5.99
C ARG A 241 -21.20 -12.96 4.87
N THR A 242 -22.30 -12.68 4.17
CA THR A 242 -22.79 -13.52 3.05
C THR A 242 -21.75 -13.65 1.94
N VAL A 243 -21.06 -12.57 1.58
CA VAL A 243 -20.02 -12.58 0.55
C VAL A 243 -18.81 -13.43 0.96
N TYR A 244 -18.44 -13.41 2.23
CA TYR A 244 -17.33 -14.21 2.74
C TYR A 244 -17.73 -15.66 3.07
N LEU A 245 -18.95 -15.90 3.58
CA LEU A 245 -19.46 -17.23 3.94
C LEU A 245 -19.92 -18.06 2.73
N GLY A 246 -20.46 -17.40 1.70
CA GLY A 246 -20.99 -18.07 0.50
C GLY A 246 -19.96 -18.80 -0.36
N ARG A 247 -18.65 -18.65 -0.10
CA ARG A 247 -17.57 -19.23 -0.90
C ARG A 247 -16.51 -20.00 -0.11
N SER A 248 -16.77 -20.49 1.12
CA SER A 248 -15.83 -21.29 1.95
C SER A 248 -15.57 -20.70 3.36
N GLY A 249 -16.53 -20.04 3.97
CA GLY A 249 -16.27 -19.11 5.05
C GLY A 249 -16.69 -19.53 6.48
N GLN A 250 -17.08 -20.77 6.76
CA GLN A 250 -17.42 -21.15 8.14
C GLN A 250 -16.21 -21.14 9.12
N GLN A 251 -14.99 -21.32 8.62
CA GLN A 251 -13.80 -21.38 9.48
C GLN A 251 -13.19 -19.99 9.82
N ARG A 252 -13.31 -18.98 8.95
CA ARG A 252 -12.63 -17.68 9.17
C ARG A 252 -13.34 -16.67 10.06
N PHE A 253 -14.66 -16.80 10.24
CA PHE A 253 -15.43 -15.92 11.13
C PHE A 253 -15.75 -16.55 12.50
N GLY A 254 -15.67 -17.87 12.63
CA GLY A 254 -15.92 -18.59 13.90
C GLY A 254 -14.86 -18.34 14.96
N GLU A 255 -13.62 -18.13 14.58
CA GLU A 255 -12.51 -17.84 15.49
C GLU A 255 -12.55 -16.43 16.11
N LEU A 256 -13.37 -15.52 15.56
CA LEU A 256 -13.49 -14.14 16.02
C LEU A 256 -14.51 -13.93 17.15
N GLN A 257 -15.30 -14.95 17.50
CA GLN A 257 -16.29 -14.87 18.61
C GLN A 257 -15.77 -15.43 19.94
N HIS A 258 -14.59 -16.03 19.96
CA HIS A 258 -14.01 -16.66 21.15
C HIS A 258 -12.62 -16.13 21.55
N ALA A 259 -12.23 -14.92 21.08
CA ALA A 259 -11.00 -14.25 21.50
C ALA A 259 -11.31 -12.89 22.15
#